data_96399d165c79579ddf95a0ba4fcfd882
#
_entry.id   96399d165c79579ddf95a0ba4fcfd882
#
_cell.length_a   1.000
_cell.length_b   1.000
_cell.length_c   1.000
_cell.angle_alpha   90.00
_cell.angle_beta   90.00
_cell.angle_gamma   90.00
#
_symmetry.space_group_name_H-M   'P 1'
#
loop_
_entity.id
_entity.type
_entity.pdbx_description
1 polymer ?
#
loop_
_entity_poly.entity_id
_entity_poly.type
_entity_poly.pdbx_seq_one_letter_code
_entity_poly.pdbx_strand_id
1 'polypeptide(L)' 'MKYYTITKDADMQAPKWLAARINYGSIKFVYYLADGAEKLKGVKVGDQIAKIGDTISFDGKRLSVERR' A
#
# COMPACT_ATOMS: atom_id res chain seq x y z
N MET A 1 -15.52 -1.40 -7.88
CA MET A 1 -14.29 -1.83 -7.19
C MET A 1 -13.12 -0.96 -7.62
N LYS A 2 -12.26 -0.62 -6.70
CA LYS A 2 -11.11 0.24 -6.98
C LYS A 2 -9.82 -0.56 -6.84
N TYR A 3 -8.84 -0.24 -7.67
CA TYR A 3 -7.55 -0.94 -7.70
C TYR A 3 -6.41 0.06 -7.68
N TYR A 4 -5.34 -0.33 -7.04
CA TYR A 4 -4.10 0.45 -7.07
C TYR A 4 -2.92 -0.50 -7.07
N THR A 5 -2.06 -0.39 -8.09
CA THR A 5 -0.81 -1.15 -8.16
C THR A 5 0.28 -0.36 -7.47
N ILE A 6 0.96 -1.00 -6.52
CA ILE A 6 1.95 -0.34 -5.69
C ILE A 6 3.21 -0.03 -6.50
N THR A 7 3.62 1.23 -6.47
CA THR A 7 4.87 1.67 -7.08
C THR A 7 5.85 2.08 -5.98
N LYS A 8 7.09 2.33 -6.36
CA LYS A 8 8.11 2.79 -5.40
C LYS A 8 7.77 4.13 -4.75
N ASP A 9 6.87 4.90 -5.35
CA ASP A 9 6.44 6.20 -4.84
C ASP A 9 5.01 6.18 -4.29
N ALA A 10 4.49 5.00 -3.93
CA ALA A 10 3.12 4.84 -3.49
C ALA A 10 2.77 5.71 -2.28
N ASP A 11 3.74 5.97 -1.41
CA ASP A 11 3.54 6.82 -0.24
C ASP A 11 3.26 8.27 -0.62
N MET A 12 3.67 8.70 -1.81
CA MET A 12 3.46 10.06 -2.32
C MET A 12 2.35 10.15 -3.36
N GLN A 13 2.00 9.03 -3.98
CA GLN A 13 1.10 8.99 -5.13
C GLN A 13 -0.18 8.21 -4.88
N ALA A 14 -0.41 7.78 -3.65
CA ALA A 14 -1.59 6.99 -3.32
C ALA A 14 -2.87 7.75 -3.64
N PRO A 15 -3.88 7.09 -4.24
CA PRO A 15 -5.16 7.75 -4.50
C PRO A 15 -5.88 8.09 -3.19
N LYS A 16 -6.85 8.99 -3.29
CA LYS A 16 -7.56 9.49 -2.10
C LYS A 16 -8.22 8.38 -1.29
N TRP A 17 -8.80 7.40 -1.96
CA TRP A 17 -9.48 6.30 -1.27
C TRP A 17 -8.48 5.45 -0.45
N LEU A 18 -7.26 5.32 -0.95
CA LEU A 18 -6.21 4.58 -0.25
C LEU A 18 -5.67 5.42 0.91
N ALA A 19 -5.44 6.71 0.68
CA ALA A 19 -4.97 7.63 1.71
C ALA A 19 -5.95 7.71 2.88
N ALA A 20 -7.25 7.67 2.62
CA ALA A 20 -8.26 7.65 3.67
C ALA A 20 -8.13 6.42 4.56
N ARG A 21 -7.77 5.27 3.99
CA ARG A 21 -7.57 4.04 4.76
C ARG A 21 -6.34 4.10 5.65
N ILE A 22 -5.32 4.85 5.25
CA ILE A 22 -4.15 5.08 6.08
C ILE A 22 -4.54 5.83 7.34
N ASN A 23 -5.38 6.84 7.21
CA ASN A 23 -5.86 7.62 8.35
C ASN A 23 -6.68 6.79 9.32
N TYR A 24 -7.39 5.77 8.84
CA TYR A 24 -8.13 4.85 9.70
C TYR A 24 -7.25 3.78 10.33
N GLY A 25 -5.99 3.72 9.94
CA GLY A 25 -5.07 2.72 10.46
C GLY A 25 -5.17 1.33 9.84
N SER A 26 -5.97 1.19 8.78
CA SER A 26 -6.12 -0.09 8.08
C SER A 26 -4.92 -0.43 7.21
N ILE A 27 -4.15 0.58 6.85
CA ILE A 27 -3.00 0.45 5.94
C ILE A 27 -1.82 1.18 6.55
N LYS A 28 -0.64 0.59 6.41
CA LYS A 28 0.61 1.22 6.81
C LYS A 28 1.66 1.02 5.74
N PHE A 29 2.44 2.05 5.47
CA PHE A 29 3.59 1.93 4.59
C PHE A 29 4.75 1.29 5.35
N VAL A 30 5.43 0.37 4.69
CA VAL A 30 6.58 -0.33 5.26
C VAL A 30 7.83 0.12 4.53
N TYR A 31 8.84 0.51 5.28
CA TYR A 31 10.09 1.03 4.72
C TYR A 31 11.26 0.15 5.09
N TYR A 32 12.34 0.26 4.34
CA TYR A 32 13.61 -0.36 4.65
C TYR A 32 14.75 0.62 4.39
N LEU A 33 15.88 0.37 5.03
CA LEU A 33 17.06 1.21 4.83
C LEU A 33 17.93 0.62 3.73
N ALA A 34 18.30 1.47 2.77
CA ALA A 34 19.22 1.11 1.69
C ALA A 34 20.09 2.32 1.41
N ASP A 35 21.39 2.13 1.45
CA ASP A 35 22.38 3.19 1.18
C ASP A 35 22.16 4.44 2.05
N GLY A 36 21.76 4.24 3.31
CA GLY A 36 21.52 5.31 4.25
C GLY A 36 20.22 6.07 4.08
N ALA A 37 19.35 5.62 3.18
CA ALA A 37 18.05 6.26 2.93
C ALA A 37 16.91 5.27 3.15
N GLU A 38 15.77 5.78 3.61
CA GLU A 38 14.56 4.97 3.71
C GLU A 38 13.91 4.83 2.35
N LYS A 39 13.58 3.61 1.98
CA LYS A 39 12.90 3.29 0.74
C LYS A 39 11.65 2.48 1.03
N LEU A 40 10.62 2.65 0.23
CA LEU A 40 9.36 1.94 0.40
C LEU A 40 9.54 0.46 0.05
N LYS A 41 9.23 -0.40 1.00
CA LYS A 41 9.26 -1.85 0.79
C LYS A 41 7.92 -2.36 0.29
N GLY A 42 6.85 -1.78 0.79
CA GLY A 42 5.50 -2.21 0.45
C GLY A 42 4.48 -1.56 1.35
N VAL A 43 3.28 -2.11 1.33
CA VAL A 43 2.15 -1.59 2.09
C VAL A 43 1.56 -2.73 2.92
N LYS A 44 1.46 -2.53 4.22
CA LYS A 44 0.81 -3.51 5.09
C LYS A 44 -0.69 -3.27 5.08
N VAL A 45 -1.44 -4.29 4.69
CA VAL A 45 -2.89 -4.27 4.64
C VAL A 45 -3.40 -5.36 5.59
N GLY A 46 -3.88 -4.96 6.77
CA GLY A 46 -4.24 -5.94 7.80
C GLY A 46 -3.02 -6.77 8.19
N ASP A 47 -3.11 -8.09 8.01
CA ASP A 47 -2.03 -9.03 8.32
C ASP A 47 -1.11 -9.30 7.13
N GLN A 48 -1.42 -8.73 5.96
CA GLN A 48 -0.69 -9.02 4.74
C GLN A 48 0.19 -7.86 4.34
N ILE A 49 1.29 -8.17 3.66
CA ILE A 49 2.16 -7.15 3.11
C ILE A 49 2.11 -7.24 1.59
N ALA A 50 1.66 -6.17 0.95
CA ALA A 50 1.67 -6.04 -0.49
C ALA A 50 2.99 -5.42 -0.91
N LYS A 51 3.71 -6.09 -1.78
CA LYS A 51 5.01 -5.61 -2.27
C LYS A 51 4.82 -4.68 -3.45
N ILE A 52 5.87 -3.97 -3.82
CA ILE A 52 5.87 -3.17 -5.04
C ILE A 52 5.56 -4.08 -6.23
N GLY A 53 4.57 -3.69 -7.04
CA GLY A 53 4.07 -4.49 -8.15
C GLY A 53 2.79 -5.26 -7.84
N ASP A 54 2.48 -5.46 -6.57
CA ASP A 54 1.21 -6.07 -6.17
C ASP A 54 0.10 -5.04 -6.27
N THR A 55 -1.13 -5.51 -6.36
CA THR A 55 -2.30 -4.63 -6.49
C THR A 55 -3.17 -4.72 -5.23
N ILE A 56 -3.58 -3.57 -4.73
CA ILE A 56 -4.56 -3.49 -3.65
C ILE A 56 -5.92 -3.21 -4.28
N SER A 57 -6.92 -3.98 -3.91
CA SER A 57 -8.30 -3.75 -4.35
C SER A 57 -9.18 -3.36 -3.17
N PHE A 58 -10.19 -2.55 -3.46
CA PHE A 58 -11.13 -2.07 -2.46
C PHE A 58 -12.54 -2.13 -3.06
N ASP A 59 -13.41 -2.87 -2.39
CA ASP A 59 -14.80 -3.04 -2.85
C ASP A 59 -15.77 -2.06 -2.20
N GLY A 60 -15.28 -1.13 -1.40
CA GLY A 60 -16.08 -0.19 -0.63
C GLY A 60 -16.16 -0.54 0.85
N LYS A 61 -15.80 -1.76 1.21
CA LYS A 61 -15.83 -2.25 2.60
C LYS A 61 -14.53 -2.92 2.98
N ARG A 62 -13.95 -3.71 2.09
CA ARG A 62 -12.77 -4.51 2.35
C ARG A 62 -11.63 -4.19 1.41
N LEU A 63 -10.44 -4.26 1.96
CA LEU A 63 -9.21 -4.19 1.20
C LEU A 63 -8.68 -5.60 1.00
N SER A 64 -8.18 -5.88 -0.20
CA SER A 64 -7.58 -7.17 -0.53
C SER A 64 -6.27 -6.93 -1.25
N VAL A 65 -5.35 -7.88 -1.14
CA VAL A 65 -4.08 -7.82 -1.83
C VAL A 65 -4.09 -8.87 -2.93
N GLU A 66 -3.89 -8.43 -4.17
CA GLU A 66 -3.73 -9.32 -5.30
C GLU A 66 -2.26 -9.37 -5.66
N ARG A 67 -1.65 -10.51 -5.50
CA ARG A 67 -0.23 -10.69 -5.74
C ARG A 67 0.05 -10.97 -7.20
N ARG A 68 1.14 -10.42 -7.63
CA ARG A 68 1.59 -10.56 -9.00
C ARG A 68 2.12 -11.98 -9.30
#